data_3f5ae0fca7ea682dfce76ee986a87881
#
_entry.id   3f5ae0fca7ea682dfce76ee986a87881
#
_cell.length_a   1.000
_cell.length_b   1.000
_cell.length_c   1.000
_cell.angle_alpha   90.00
_cell.angle_beta   90.00
_cell.angle_gamma   90.00
#
_symmetry.space_group_name_H-M   'P 1'
#
loop_
_entity.id
_entity.type
_entity.pdbx_description
1 polymer ?
#
loop_
_entity_poly.entity_id
_entity_poly.type
_entity_poly.pdbx_seq_one_letter_code
_entity_poly.pdbx_strand_id
1 'polypeptide(L)'
;MKIEIKKPLCLAALFLAALTAPVRAEDPKATEPLALKLPGHTLKGTPDDLPIGPNVEPIPTKAPKPIEVPKGVVNVAAGKPVTSSVAPFLGDLKQVTDGQKEPFDEHAVEMKKGVQWVQVDLGQPFAIHAIAMWHDHRYVQAMHCVILQVSDDPEFKSGVTTLYNNDVENAAGLGVGTDREYFELEFGRVVPAKGVKARYVRGYTKGSSQSALNCWQEIEVYALPAK
;
A
#
# COMPACT_ATOMS: atom_id res chain seq x y z
N MET A 1 -74.18 3.37 56.51
CA MET A 1 -73.74 3.39 55.13
C MET A 1 -72.45 4.20 55.14
N LYS A 2 -71.29 3.53 55.18
CA LYS A 2 -69.94 4.17 55.21
C LYS A 2 -69.35 4.13 53.80
N ILE A 3 -69.10 5.30 53.28
CA ILE A 3 -68.47 5.47 51.96
C ILE A 3 -66.98 5.51 52.17
N GLU A 4 -66.25 4.49 51.64
CA GLU A 4 -64.78 4.51 51.61
C GLU A 4 -64.28 5.23 50.33
N ILE A 5 -63.47 6.27 50.53
CA ILE A 5 -62.82 7.04 49.46
C ILE A 5 -61.49 6.41 49.22
N LYS A 6 -61.30 5.74 48.03
CA LYS A 6 -60.00 5.24 47.54
C LYS A 6 -59.22 6.41 47.02
N LYS A 7 -58.00 6.58 47.54
CA LYS A 7 -56.98 7.56 47.04
C LYS A 7 -56.36 7.05 45.73
N PRO A 8 -56.16 7.89 44.72
CA PRO A 8 -55.43 7.49 43.53
C PRO A 8 -53.91 7.41 43.77
N LEU A 9 -53.29 6.33 43.30
CA LEU A 9 -51.85 6.06 43.30
C LEU A 9 -51.22 6.88 42.18
N CYS A 10 -50.45 7.92 42.52
CA CYS A 10 -49.63 8.65 41.55
C CYS A 10 -48.41 7.80 41.15
N LEU A 11 -48.42 7.31 39.91
CA LEU A 11 -47.30 6.63 39.26
C LEU A 11 -46.34 7.72 38.75
N ALA A 12 -45.22 7.94 39.43
CA ALA A 12 -44.16 8.81 38.99
C ALA A 12 -43.35 8.09 37.88
N ALA A 13 -43.52 8.51 36.62
CA ALA A 13 -42.71 8.05 35.51
C ALA A 13 -41.34 8.77 35.57
N LEU A 14 -40.27 8.04 35.90
CA LEU A 14 -38.88 8.51 35.74
C LEU A 14 -38.54 8.52 34.25
N PHE A 15 -38.49 9.69 33.64
CA PHE A 15 -37.87 9.89 32.33
C PHE A 15 -36.35 9.85 32.49
N LEU A 16 -35.70 8.74 32.08
CA LEU A 16 -34.29 8.63 31.94
C LEU A 16 -33.86 9.34 30.63
N ALA A 17 -33.43 10.59 30.72
CA ALA A 17 -32.88 11.31 29.58
C ALA A 17 -31.48 10.74 29.27
N ALA A 18 -31.42 9.90 28.25
CA ALA A 18 -30.13 9.47 27.69
C ALA A 18 -29.43 10.69 27.06
N LEU A 19 -28.38 11.20 27.70
CA LEU A 19 -27.48 12.17 27.10
C LEU A 19 -26.72 11.46 25.97
N THR A 20 -27.21 11.56 24.73
CA THR A 20 -26.40 11.26 23.55
C THR A 20 -25.43 12.42 23.35
N ALA A 21 -24.16 12.20 23.69
CA ALA A 21 -23.10 13.13 23.30
C ALA A 21 -23.11 13.26 21.77
N PRO A 22 -23.02 14.48 21.21
CA PRO A 22 -22.96 14.63 19.77
C PRO A 22 -21.69 13.95 19.26
N VAL A 23 -21.83 12.95 18.39
CA VAL A 23 -20.73 12.42 17.59
C VAL A 23 -20.26 13.60 16.73
N ARG A 24 -19.10 14.16 17.11
CA ARG A 24 -18.47 15.24 16.34
C ARG A 24 -18.12 14.65 14.97
N ALA A 25 -18.79 15.09 13.93
CA ALA A 25 -18.41 14.76 12.55
C ALA A 25 -16.94 15.18 12.36
N GLU A 26 -16.07 14.23 12.05
CA GLU A 26 -14.67 14.53 11.77
C GLU A 26 -14.59 15.44 10.53
N ASP A 27 -13.70 16.43 10.57
CA ASP A 27 -13.45 17.33 9.46
C ASP A 27 -12.93 16.49 8.26
N PRO A 28 -13.64 16.43 7.12
CA PRO A 28 -13.23 15.62 5.97
C PRO A 28 -11.91 16.09 5.32
N LYS A 29 -11.33 17.21 5.80
CA LYS A 29 -10.03 17.73 5.39
C LYS A 29 -8.90 17.46 6.38
N ALA A 30 -9.18 16.84 7.52
CA ALA A 30 -8.14 16.52 8.49
C ALA A 30 -7.19 15.47 7.88
N THR A 31 -5.88 15.77 7.92
CA THR A 31 -4.81 14.85 7.52
C THR A 31 -4.05 14.36 8.74
N GLU A 32 -3.36 13.25 8.56
CA GLU A 32 -2.44 12.67 9.54
C GLU A 32 -1.26 12.02 8.81
N PRO A 33 -0.09 11.91 9.45
CA PRO A 33 1.01 11.15 8.89
C PRO A 33 0.63 9.69 8.66
N LEU A 34 0.93 9.14 7.47
CA LEU A 34 0.67 7.74 7.17
C LEU A 34 1.46 6.83 8.12
N ALA A 35 0.74 6.07 8.95
CA ALA A 35 1.34 5.11 9.87
C ALA A 35 1.55 3.76 9.16
N LEU A 36 2.80 3.42 8.84
CA LEU A 36 3.18 2.10 8.33
C LEU A 36 3.63 1.20 9.47
N LYS A 37 3.18 -0.05 9.46
CA LYS A 37 3.80 -1.10 10.25
C LYS A 37 5.03 -1.59 9.50
N LEU A 38 6.21 -1.11 9.87
CA LEU A 38 7.47 -1.53 9.26
C LEU A 38 7.87 -2.93 9.73
N PRO A 39 8.58 -3.72 8.87
CA PRO A 39 9.22 -4.95 9.28
C PRO A 39 10.37 -4.67 10.25
N GLY A 40 10.87 -5.72 10.91
CA GLY A 40 12.10 -5.62 11.68
C GLY A 40 13.30 -5.26 10.80
N HIS A 41 14.33 -4.69 11.42
CA HIS A 41 15.58 -4.43 10.70
C HIS A 41 16.29 -5.75 10.36
N THR A 42 16.36 -6.06 9.06
CA THR A 42 16.88 -7.34 8.55
C THR A 42 18.04 -7.16 7.58
N LEU A 43 18.59 -5.93 7.47
CA LEU A 43 19.71 -5.63 6.58
C LEU A 43 20.94 -6.43 6.98
N LYS A 44 21.47 -7.24 6.04
CA LYS A 44 22.66 -8.07 6.21
C LYS A 44 23.93 -7.38 5.75
N GLY A 45 23.82 -6.37 4.88
CA GLY A 45 24.98 -5.63 4.40
C GLY A 45 24.68 -4.68 3.25
N THR A 46 25.68 -3.88 2.94
CA THR A 46 25.69 -2.95 1.82
C THR A 46 26.75 -3.42 0.84
N PRO A 47 26.38 -3.81 -0.40
CA PRO A 47 27.37 -4.16 -1.44
C PRO A 47 28.28 -2.98 -1.78
N ASP A 48 29.51 -3.27 -2.22
CA ASP A 48 30.50 -2.25 -2.59
C ASP A 48 30.25 -1.64 -3.98
N ASP A 49 29.48 -2.33 -4.83
CA ASP A 49 29.22 -2.01 -6.23
C ASP A 49 27.86 -1.35 -6.48
N LEU A 50 27.33 -0.64 -5.50
CA LEU A 50 26.04 0.03 -5.65
C LEU A 50 26.10 1.11 -6.74
N PRO A 51 25.04 1.22 -7.58
CA PRO A 51 25.01 2.21 -8.64
C PRO A 51 24.99 3.64 -8.06
N ILE A 52 25.74 4.52 -8.68
CA ILE A 52 25.79 5.96 -8.37
C ILE A 52 25.53 6.72 -9.66
N GLY A 53 24.65 7.70 -9.64
CA GLY A 53 24.37 8.49 -10.83
C GLY A 53 23.18 9.43 -10.68
N PRO A 54 22.90 10.26 -11.68
CA PRO A 54 21.80 11.23 -11.63
C PRO A 54 20.43 10.55 -11.58
N ASN A 55 20.32 9.33 -12.08
CA ASN A 55 19.05 8.57 -12.13
C ASN A 55 18.83 7.68 -10.90
N VAL A 56 19.73 7.73 -9.90
CA VAL A 56 19.60 6.95 -8.67
C VAL A 56 19.50 7.90 -7.47
N GLU A 57 18.58 7.62 -6.55
CA GLU A 57 18.46 8.37 -5.29
C GLU A 57 19.68 8.07 -4.39
N PRO A 58 20.09 9.00 -3.51
CA PRO A 58 21.04 8.67 -2.46
C PRO A 58 20.50 7.57 -1.54
N ILE A 59 21.39 6.72 -1.02
CA ILE A 59 20.99 5.72 -0.02
C ILE A 59 20.43 6.46 1.21
N PRO A 60 19.21 6.14 1.65
CA PRO A 60 18.63 6.75 2.84
C PRO A 60 19.44 6.37 4.09
N THR A 61 19.85 7.35 4.87
CA THR A 61 20.54 7.15 6.16
C THR A 61 19.57 7.09 7.35
N LYS A 62 18.30 7.34 7.11
CA LYS A 62 17.19 7.30 8.08
C LYS A 62 15.87 7.07 7.35
N ALA A 63 14.87 6.61 8.09
CA ALA A 63 13.51 6.46 7.56
C ALA A 63 13.02 7.77 6.91
N PRO A 64 12.39 7.69 5.74
CA PRO A 64 11.72 8.82 5.10
C PRO A 64 10.66 9.42 6.02
N LYS A 65 10.41 10.72 5.88
CA LYS A 65 9.29 11.33 6.59
C LYS A 65 7.97 10.73 6.06
N PRO A 66 7.04 10.35 6.96
CA PRO A 66 5.72 9.91 6.53
C PRO A 66 5.03 10.96 5.64
N ILE A 67 4.30 10.52 4.63
CA ILE A 67 3.45 11.40 3.83
C ILE A 67 2.14 11.68 4.57
N GLU A 68 1.57 12.85 4.33
CA GLU A 68 0.26 13.22 4.87
C GLU A 68 -0.86 12.60 4.04
N VAL A 69 -1.80 11.93 4.71
CA VAL A 69 -2.97 11.29 4.11
C VAL A 69 -4.23 11.72 4.85
N PRO A 70 -5.44 11.63 4.26
CA PRO A 70 -6.67 11.85 4.99
C PRO A 70 -6.77 10.94 6.22
N LYS A 71 -7.27 11.50 7.32
CA LYS A 71 -7.49 10.75 8.55
C LYS A 71 -8.41 9.55 8.32
N GLY A 72 -8.03 8.40 8.86
CA GLY A 72 -8.83 7.18 8.80
C GLY A 72 -8.59 6.33 7.54
N VAL A 73 -7.54 6.58 6.74
CA VAL A 73 -7.15 5.63 5.68
C VAL A 73 -6.70 4.30 6.29
N VAL A 74 -7.02 3.21 5.60
CA VAL A 74 -6.64 1.85 5.98
C VAL A 74 -6.02 1.12 4.80
N ASN A 75 -5.25 0.06 5.04
CA ASN A 75 -4.77 -0.82 3.97
C ASN A 75 -5.96 -1.64 3.42
N VAL A 76 -6.44 -1.29 2.22
CA VAL A 76 -7.54 -1.98 1.53
C VAL A 76 -7.07 -3.12 0.65
N ALA A 77 -5.74 -3.34 0.52
CA ALA A 77 -5.15 -4.45 -0.23
C ALA A 77 -4.99 -5.72 0.61
N ALA A 78 -5.07 -5.64 1.95
CA ALA A 78 -4.83 -6.79 2.82
C ALA A 78 -5.68 -8.01 2.45
N GLY A 79 -5.02 -9.13 2.13
CA GLY A 79 -5.64 -10.39 1.73
C GLY A 79 -6.39 -10.35 0.39
N LYS A 80 -6.17 -9.33 -0.45
CA LYS A 80 -6.81 -9.22 -1.76
C LYS A 80 -6.15 -10.13 -2.80
N PRO A 81 -6.93 -10.59 -3.81
CA PRO A 81 -6.40 -11.42 -4.88
C PRO A 81 -5.29 -10.72 -5.66
N VAL A 82 -4.24 -11.48 -5.96
CA VAL A 82 -3.12 -11.02 -6.77
C VAL A 82 -2.96 -11.91 -8.00
N THR A 83 -2.68 -11.29 -9.15
CA THR A 83 -2.29 -11.96 -10.39
C THR A 83 -0.94 -11.45 -10.85
N SER A 84 -0.31 -12.13 -11.81
CA SER A 84 1.02 -11.75 -12.32
C SER A 84 1.17 -12.04 -13.80
N SER A 85 2.18 -11.43 -14.41
CA SER A 85 2.56 -11.65 -15.83
C SER A 85 2.97 -13.10 -16.12
N VAL A 86 3.57 -13.77 -15.13
CA VAL A 86 4.05 -15.15 -15.19
C VAL A 86 3.87 -15.81 -13.84
N ALA A 87 3.71 -17.11 -13.81
CA ALA A 87 3.68 -17.85 -12.56
C ALA A 87 5.01 -17.67 -11.80
N PRO A 88 4.99 -17.40 -10.49
CA PRO A 88 6.19 -17.39 -9.68
C PRO A 88 6.80 -18.81 -9.61
N PHE A 89 8.11 -18.89 -9.50
CA PHE A 89 8.80 -20.16 -9.24
C PHE A 89 9.12 -20.35 -7.76
N LEU A 90 9.01 -19.29 -6.95
CA LEU A 90 9.07 -19.31 -5.49
C LEU A 90 7.90 -18.52 -4.94
N GLY A 91 7.28 -19.02 -3.88
CA GLY A 91 6.18 -18.37 -3.18
C GLY A 91 4.82 -18.50 -3.87
N ASP A 92 3.83 -17.89 -3.25
CA ASP A 92 2.43 -17.82 -3.70
C ASP A 92 2.03 -16.35 -3.81
N LEU A 93 1.33 -15.97 -4.88
CA LEU A 93 0.93 -14.57 -5.13
C LEU A 93 0.14 -13.92 -3.98
N LYS A 94 -0.57 -14.70 -3.16
CA LYS A 94 -1.26 -14.20 -1.96
C LYS A 94 -0.32 -13.54 -0.94
N GLN A 95 0.99 -13.90 -0.96
CA GLN A 95 1.99 -13.33 -0.07
C GLN A 95 2.24 -11.85 -0.34
N VAL A 96 1.93 -11.36 -1.55
CA VAL A 96 2.09 -9.94 -1.92
C VAL A 96 1.13 -9.01 -1.15
N THR A 97 0.12 -9.56 -0.45
CA THR A 97 -0.90 -8.79 0.29
C THR A 97 -1.20 -9.38 1.67
N ASP A 98 -0.35 -10.24 2.23
CA ASP A 98 -0.60 -10.95 3.49
C ASP A 98 -0.10 -10.20 4.74
N GLY A 99 0.59 -9.07 4.54
CA GLY A 99 1.11 -8.21 5.60
C GLY A 99 2.48 -8.64 6.13
N GLN A 100 3.12 -9.68 5.54
CA GLN A 100 4.47 -10.13 5.90
C GLN A 100 5.49 -9.41 5.00
N LYS A 101 6.34 -8.60 5.61
CA LYS A 101 7.30 -7.74 4.90
C LYS A 101 8.75 -8.11 5.16
N GLU A 102 8.97 -9.03 6.09
CA GLU A 102 10.29 -9.56 6.39
C GLU A 102 10.85 -10.26 5.15
N PRO A 103 12.09 -9.96 4.73
CA PRO A 103 12.64 -10.43 3.46
C PRO A 103 13.19 -11.85 3.56
N PHE A 104 12.36 -12.79 4.01
CA PHE A 104 12.67 -14.21 4.07
C PHE A 104 12.05 -14.93 2.88
N ASP A 105 12.64 -16.04 2.48
CA ASP A 105 12.19 -16.82 1.32
C ASP A 105 10.74 -17.33 1.48
N GLU A 106 10.30 -17.58 2.71
CA GLU A 106 8.91 -17.96 3.03
C GLU A 106 7.87 -16.87 2.84
N HIS A 107 8.32 -15.60 2.72
CA HIS A 107 7.45 -14.43 2.47
C HIS A 107 7.63 -13.88 1.06
N ALA A 108 8.60 -14.39 0.30
CA ALA A 108 8.97 -13.87 -1.00
C ALA A 108 8.15 -14.51 -2.14
N VAL A 109 7.80 -13.68 -3.12
CA VAL A 109 7.30 -14.13 -4.41
C VAL A 109 8.34 -13.82 -5.46
N GLU A 110 8.99 -14.85 -6.03
CA GLU A 110 10.00 -14.65 -7.06
C GLU A 110 9.53 -15.08 -8.43
N MET A 111 9.81 -14.23 -9.41
CA MET A 111 9.50 -14.44 -10.83
C MET A 111 10.76 -14.33 -11.67
N LYS A 112 10.70 -14.89 -12.89
CA LYS A 112 11.80 -14.92 -13.84
C LYS A 112 12.31 -13.53 -14.20
N LYS A 113 13.51 -13.49 -14.79
CA LYS A 113 14.16 -12.28 -15.33
C LYS A 113 13.32 -11.55 -16.38
N GLY A 114 13.68 -10.31 -16.65
CA GLY A 114 12.98 -9.40 -17.56
C GLY A 114 11.89 -8.62 -16.84
N VAL A 115 11.18 -7.77 -17.55
CA VAL A 115 10.06 -7.01 -16.96
C VAL A 115 8.93 -7.96 -16.61
N GLN A 116 8.56 -7.99 -15.35
CA GLN A 116 7.40 -8.74 -14.83
C GLN A 116 6.50 -7.80 -14.03
N TRP A 117 5.24 -8.19 -13.84
CA TRP A 117 4.31 -7.43 -13.01
C TRP A 117 3.52 -8.34 -12.07
N VAL A 118 3.10 -7.74 -10.96
CA VAL A 118 2.04 -8.23 -10.07
C VAL A 118 0.88 -7.24 -10.07
N GLN A 119 -0.35 -7.74 -9.91
CA GLN A 119 -1.56 -6.92 -9.92
C GLN A 119 -2.48 -7.32 -8.77
N VAL A 120 -2.84 -6.34 -7.96
CA VAL A 120 -3.82 -6.48 -6.87
C VAL A 120 -5.20 -6.06 -7.36
N ASP A 121 -6.23 -6.89 -7.15
CA ASP A 121 -7.64 -6.54 -7.36
C ASP A 121 -8.25 -6.14 -6.01
N LEU A 122 -8.52 -4.87 -5.80
CA LEU A 122 -9.14 -4.35 -4.57
C LEU A 122 -10.62 -4.76 -4.41
N GLY A 123 -11.23 -5.37 -5.46
CA GLY A 123 -12.61 -5.83 -5.48
C GLY A 123 -13.60 -4.75 -5.91
N GLN A 124 -13.28 -3.48 -5.69
CA GLN A 124 -14.05 -2.31 -6.11
C GLN A 124 -13.14 -1.08 -6.23
N PRO A 125 -13.57 -0.02 -6.90
CA PRO A 125 -12.80 1.23 -6.94
C PRO A 125 -12.72 1.91 -5.57
N PHE A 126 -11.52 2.37 -5.20
CA PHE A 126 -11.25 3.20 -4.02
C PHE A 126 -10.60 4.51 -4.41
N ALA A 127 -10.78 5.57 -3.61
CA ALA A 127 -9.97 6.77 -3.67
C ALA A 127 -8.64 6.48 -2.95
N ILE A 128 -7.61 6.12 -3.72
CA ILE A 128 -6.31 5.69 -3.22
C ILE A 128 -5.46 6.92 -2.87
N HIS A 129 -4.94 6.99 -1.65
CA HIS A 129 -4.13 8.11 -1.17
C HIS A 129 -2.64 7.80 -1.13
N ALA A 130 -2.27 6.54 -0.89
CA ALA A 130 -0.89 6.08 -0.90
C ALA A 130 -0.82 4.60 -1.29
N ILE A 131 0.32 4.20 -1.86
CA ILE A 131 0.67 2.80 -2.08
C ILE A 131 2.08 2.61 -1.52
N ALA A 132 2.28 1.56 -0.73
CA ALA A 132 3.57 1.17 -0.22
C ALA A 132 3.97 -0.19 -0.78
N MET A 133 5.23 -0.36 -1.16
CA MET A 133 5.76 -1.57 -1.78
C MET A 133 7.03 -1.99 -1.07
N TRP A 134 7.21 -3.31 -0.91
CA TRP A 134 8.45 -3.92 -0.42
C TRP A 134 8.91 -5.01 -1.37
N HIS A 135 10.23 -5.00 -1.60
CA HIS A 135 10.97 -6.04 -2.30
C HIS A 135 11.99 -6.66 -1.32
N ASP A 136 12.89 -7.51 -1.80
CA ASP A 136 13.95 -8.04 -0.93
C ASP A 136 14.85 -6.90 -0.43
N HIS A 137 14.88 -6.68 0.87
CA HIS A 137 15.69 -5.66 1.53
C HIS A 137 16.73 -6.23 2.50
N ARG A 138 17.13 -7.49 2.31
CA ARG A 138 18.24 -8.13 3.07
C ARG A 138 19.59 -7.46 2.78
N TYR A 139 19.76 -6.94 1.56
CA TYR A 139 20.92 -6.18 1.13
C TYR A 139 20.46 -4.87 0.50
N VAL A 140 21.26 -3.82 0.65
CA VAL A 140 20.98 -2.56 -0.06
C VAL A 140 21.07 -2.82 -1.56
N GLN A 141 20.00 -2.52 -2.29
CA GLN A 141 19.96 -2.74 -3.74
C GLN A 141 19.09 -1.69 -4.42
N ALA A 142 19.55 -1.17 -5.56
CA ALA A 142 18.75 -0.26 -6.36
C ALA A 142 17.73 -1.03 -7.19
N MET A 143 16.47 -0.60 -7.14
CA MET A 143 15.37 -1.25 -7.86
C MET A 143 15.25 -0.72 -9.28
N HIS A 144 15.21 -1.61 -10.26
CA HIS A 144 15.22 -1.30 -11.69
C HIS A 144 13.84 -1.44 -12.32
N CYS A 145 13.48 -0.49 -13.21
CA CYS A 145 12.28 -0.49 -14.00
C CYS A 145 11.01 -0.68 -13.13
N VAL A 146 10.98 0.00 -11.97
CA VAL A 146 9.79 0.00 -11.12
C VAL A 146 8.79 0.96 -11.72
N ILE A 147 7.60 0.42 -12.08
CA ILE A 147 6.48 1.21 -12.56
C ILE A 147 5.27 0.85 -11.71
N LEU A 148 4.58 1.85 -11.18
CA LEU A 148 3.36 1.68 -10.42
C LEU A 148 2.21 2.36 -11.14
N GLN A 149 1.21 1.56 -11.52
CA GLN A 149 0.03 2.00 -12.25
C GLN A 149 -1.25 1.60 -11.52
N VAL A 150 -2.30 2.39 -11.74
CA VAL A 150 -3.65 2.09 -11.27
C VAL A 150 -4.66 2.25 -12.41
N SER A 151 -5.74 1.45 -12.39
CA SER A 151 -6.80 1.49 -13.39
C SER A 151 -8.09 0.87 -12.85
N ASP A 152 -9.23 1.18 -13.47
CA ASP A 152 -10.48 0.43 -13.32
C ASP A 152 -10.58 -0.73 -14.34
N ASP A 153 -9.68 -0.76 -15.35
CA ASP A 153 -9.60 -1.82 -16.36
C ASP A 153 -8.58 -2.88 -15.93
N PRO A 154 -9.01 -4.16 -15.71
CA PRO A 154 -8.12 -5.24 -15.30
C PRO A 154 -7.00 -5.55 -16.32
N GLU A 155 -7.20 -5.19 -17.59
CA GLU A 155 -6.23 -5.39 -18.67
C GLU A 155 -5.23 -4.23 -18.80
N PHE A 156 -5.45 -3.10 -18.09
CA PHE A 156 -4.63 -1.90 -18.19
C PHE A 156 -4.48 -1.35 -19.62
N LYS A 157 -5.55 -1.47 -20.43
CA LYS A 157 -5.62 -0.93 -21.79
C LYS A 157 -6.24 0.46 -21.84
N SER A 158 -7.00 0.83 -20.81
CA SER A 158 -7.72 2.11 -20.73
C SER A 158 -7.71 2.66 -19.30
N GLY A 159 -7.88 3.98 -19.15
CA GLY A 159 -8.00 4.64 -17.86
C GLY A 159 -6.79 4.45 -16.93
N VAL A 160 -5.61 4.21 -17.50
CA VAL A 160 -4.39 3.95 -16.73
C VAL A 160 -3.79 5.25 -16.22
N THR A 161 -3.51 5.31 -14.94
CA THR A 161 -2.74 6.38 -14.30
C THR A 161 -1.41 5.82 -13.79
N THR A 162 -0.30 6.35 -14.28
CA THR A 162 1.05 6.04 -13.76
C THR A 162 1.35 6.95 -12.58
N LEU A 163 1.64 6.35 -11.43
CA LEU A 163 1.95 7.03 -10.18
C LEU A 163 3.46 7.15 -9.93
N TYR A 164 4.21 6.20 -10.44
CA TYR A 164 5.67 6.14 -10.34
C TYR A 164 6.23 5.41 -11.56
N ASN A 165 7.34 5.89 -12.11
CA ASN A 165 8.03 5.24 -13.22
C ASN A 165 9.52 5.64 -13.24
N ASN A 166 10.42 4.71 -12.88
CA ASN A 166 11.86 4.87 -12.96
C ASN A 166 12.50 4.12 -14.15
N ASP A 167 11.69 3.64 -15.11
CA ASP A 167 12.15 2.93 -16.30
C ASP A 167 12.68 3.94 -17.35
N VAL A 168 13.86 4.48 -17.12
CA VAL A 168 14.48 5.50 -17.98
C VAL A 168 14.84 4.96 -19.36
N GLU A 169 14.96 3.63 -19.51
CA GLU A 169 15.27 2.96 -20.78
C GLU A 169 14.01 2.56 -21.56
N ASN A 170 12.82 2.76 -20.98
CA ASN A 170 11.56 2.27 -21.53
C ASN A 170 11.57 0.76 -21.83
N ALA A 171 12.19 -0.02 -20.97
CA ALA A 171 12.32 -1.47 -21.12
C ALA A 171 10.97 -2.18 -21.02
N ALA A 172 10.00 -1.60 -20.31
CA ALA A 172 8.62 -2.09 -20.19
C ALA A 172 7.74 -1.70 -21.39
N GLY A 173 8.16 -0.75 -22.22
CA GLY A 173 7.33 -0.22 -23.32
C GLY A 173 6.16 0.65 -22.86
N LEU A 174 6.19 1.16 -21.61
CA LEU A 174 5.12 1.95 -20.99
C LEU A 174 5.42 3.46 -20.92
N GLY A 175 6.43 3.91 -21.65
CA GLY A 175 6.94 5.28 -21.66
C GLY A 175 8.20 5.43 -20.84
N VAL A 176 9.04 6.40 -21.22
CA VAL A 176 10.27 6.73 -20.52
C VAL A 176 9.95 7.27 -19.13
N GLY A 177 10.53 6.65 -18.10
CA GLY A 177 10.38 7.07 -16.71
C GLY A 177 11.11 8.37 -16.39
N THR A 178 10.59 9.15 -15.48
CA THR A 178 11.19 10.40 -14.97
C THR A 178 11.50 10.34 -13.49
N ASP A 179 11.04 9.30 -12.81
CA ASP A 179 11.40 9.04 -11.42
C ASP A 179 12.79 8.42 -11.35
N ARG A 180 13.43 8.53 -10.20
CA ARG A 180 14.75 7.97 -9.97
C ARG A 180 14.65 6.57 -9.40
N GLU A 181 15.62 5.71 -9.73
CA GLU A 181 15.80 4.45 -9.01
C GLU A 181 16.03 4.72 -7.52
N TYR A 182 15.54 3.84 -6.68
CA TYR A 182 15.66 3.96 -5.23
C TYR A 182 16.29 2.71 -4.65
N PHE A 183 16.90 2.87 -3.48
CA PHE A 183 17.43 1.75 -2.73
C PHE A 183 16.32 1.13 -1.88
N GLU A 184 16.13 -0.19 -2.05
CA GLU A 184 15.21 -0.95 -1.22
C GLU A 184 15.80 -1.15 0.17
N LEU A 185 15.03 -0.80 1.19
CA LEU A 185 15.33 -0.93 2.60
C LEU A 185 14.04 -1.34 3.33
N GLU A 186 14.13 -1.61 4.64
CA GLU A 186 12.98 -1.98 5.49
C GLU A 186 11.83 -0.95 5.48
N PHE A 187 12.11 0.27 5.06
CA PHE A 187 11.10 1.34 4.97
C PHE A 187 10.12 1.14 3.82
N GLY A 188 10.45 0.31 2.82
CA GLY A 188 9.73 0.17 1.57
C GLY A 188 9.71 1.45 0.74
N ARG A 189 9.03 1.39 -0.40
CA ARG A 189 8.77 2.57 -1.24
C ARG A 189 7.32 3.02 -1.07
N VAL A 190 7.13 4.24 -0.56
CA VAL A 190 5.80 4.86 -0.44
C VAL A 190 5.59 5.83 -1.60
N VAL A 191 4.53 5.61 -2.37
CA VAL A 191 4.14 6.44 -3.51
C VAL A 191 2.83 7.16 -3.20
N PRO A 192 2.80 8.52 -3.19
CA PRO A 192 1.57 9.28 -3.02
C PRO A 192 0.63 9.09 -4.22
N ALA A 193 -0.64 8.76 -3.98
CA ALA A 193 -1.65 8.58 -5.02
C ALA A 193 -2.74 9.68 -5.02
N LYS A 194 -2.74 10.57 -4.02
CA LYS A 194 -3.53 11.82 -3.97
C LYS A 194 -5.04 11.66 -4.21
N GLY A 195 -5.62 10.50 -3.84
CA GLY A 195 -7.05 10.24 -4.01
C GLY A 195 -7.44 9.76 -5.41
N VAL A 196 -6.51 9.28 -6.22
CA VAL A 196 -6.84 8.68 -7.52
C VAL A 196 -7.82 7.53 -7.33
N LYS A 197 -8.88 7.49 -8.15
CA LYS A 197 -9.90 6.44 -8.06
C LYS A 197 -9.54 5.29 -8.98
N ALA A 198 -9.39 4.09 -8.40
CA ALA A 198 -9.11 2.88 -9.15
C ALA A 198 -9.46 1.61 -8.36
N ARG A 199 -9.70 0.50 -9.09
CA ARG A 199 -9.90 -0.84 -8.55
C ARG A 199 -8.63 -1.68 -8.57
N TYR A 200 -7.80 -1.54 -9.61
CA TYR A 200 -6.61 -2.37 -9.79
C TYR A 200 -5.34 -1.57 -9.57
N VAL A 201 -4.38 -2.20 -8.91
CA VAL A 201 -3.03 -1.68 -8.72
C VAL A 201 -2.06 -2.66 -9.35
N ARG A 202 -1.19 -2.19 -10.25
CA ARG A 202 -0.18 -3.02 -10.92
C ARG A 202 1.21 -2.45 -10.70
N GLY A 203 2.09 -3.27 -10.16
CA GLY A 203 3.51 -2.97 -9.99
C GLY A 203 4.37 -3.77 -10.97
N TYR A 204 5.29 -3.12 -11.64
CA TYR A 204 6.28 -3.73 -12.54
C TYR A 204 7.67 -3.61 -11.95
N THR A 205 8.53 -4.59 -12.25
CA THR A 205 9.97 -4.57 -11.94
C THR A 205 10.77 -5.29 -13.01
N LYS A 206 12.07 -5.00 -13.08
CA LYS A 206 13.07 -5.71 -13.92
C LYS A 206 14.25 -6.17 -13.06
N GLY A 207 13.97 -6.57 -11.81
CA GLY A 207 14.99 -6.92 -10.84
C GLY A 207 15.64 -5.69 -10.18
N SER A 208 16.87 -5.84 -9.79
CA SER A 208 17.64 -4.83 -9.04
C SER A 208 19.12 -4.86 -9.40
N SER A 209 19.92 -3.99 -8.79
CA SER A 209 21.37 -3.99 -8.93
C SER A 209 22.05 -5.28 -8.42
N GLN A 210 21.37 -6.08 -7.60
CA GLN A 210 21.90 -7.32 -7.01
C GLN A 210 21.29 -8.59 -7.62
N SER A 211 20.12 -8.51 -8.25
CA SER A 211 19.44 -9.66 -8.85
C SER A 211 18.65 -9.27 -10.08
N ALA A 212 18.79 -10.04 -11.16
CA ALA A 212 17.93 -9.88 -12.34
C ALA A 212 16.56 -10.55 -12.18
N LEU A 213 16.31 -11.29 -11.11
CA LEU A 213 15.01 -11.87 -10.77
C LEU A 213 14.11 -10.81 -10.17
N ASN A 214 12.81 -10.99 -10.33
CA ASN A 214 11.81 -10.09 -9.75
C ASN A 214 11.31 -10.68 -8.44
N CYS A 215 11.60 -10.02 -7.33
CA CYS A 215 11.19 -10.43 -5.98
C CYS A 215 10.21 -9.42 -5.40
N TRP A 216 9.06 -9.88 -4.93
CA TRP A 216 8.04 -9.09 -4.23
C TRP A 216 7.82 -9.63 -2.83
N GLN A 217 7.69 -8.73 -1.85
CA GLN A 217 7.34 -9.07 -0.47
C GLN A 217 5.91 -8.63 -0.17
N GLU A 218 5.59 -7.34 -0.39
CA GLU A 218 4.29 -6.81 -0.01
C GLU A 218 3.90 -5.58 -0.86
N ILE A 219 2.59 -5.44 -1.11
CA ILE A 219 1.96 -4.22 -1.61
C ILE A 219 0.81 -3.85 -0.68
N GLU A 220 0.88 -2.68 -0.08
CA GLU A 220 -0.20 -2.09 0.71
C GLU A 220 -0.82 -0.90 -0.04
N VAL A 221 -2.15 -0.82 -0.03
CA VAL A 221 -2.90 0.26 -0.68
C VAL A 221 -3.72 0.99 0.37
N TYR A 222 -3.46 2.26 0.56
CA TYR A 222 -4.09 3.07 1.59
C TYR A 222 -5.19 3.95 0.99
N ALA A 223 -6.41 3.67 1.41
CA ALA A 223 -7.61 4.38 0.98
C ALA A 223 -8.59 4.56 2.15
N LEU A 224 -9.54 5.47 2.03
CA LEU A 224 -10.65 5.53 2.96
C LEU A 224 -11.50 4.26 2.81
N PRO A 225 -12.05 3.70 3.91
CA PRO A 225 -12.96 2.57 3.86
C PRO A 225 -14.12 2.84 2.90
N ALA A 226 -14.62 1.79 2.23
CA ALA A 226 -15.86 1.90 1.47
C ALA A 226 -17.00 2.26 2.44
N LYS A 227 -17.81 3.23 2.03
CA LYS A 227 -19.02 3.61 2.77
C LYS A 227 -20.15 2.61 2.51
#